data_19c45f39d3db18aff4b7a55f82917575
#
_entry.id   19c45f39d3db18aff4b7a55f82917575
#
_cell.length_a   1.000
_cell.length_b   1.000
_cell.length_c   1.000
_cell.angle_alpha   90.00
_cell.angle_beta   90.00
_cell.angle_gamma   90.00
#
_symmetry.space_group_name_H-M   'P 1'
#
loop_
_entity.id
_entity.type
_entity.pdbx_description
1 polymer ?
#
loop_
_entity_poly.entity_id
_entity_poly.type
_entity_poly.pdbx_seq_one_letter_code
_entity_poly.pdbx_strand_id
1 'polypeptide(L)'
;MFEKLKASIFFNALLKRHNIKKAYKMVPPTDSWYDTISTVHRSLAEIQQLPHETLEITSHDGLKLKGIYYPNNSNKTMIWIHGYTSHAERESAFPSLFYRSMGFNILIPYLRAHGPSQGRYLTFGALETFDMQLWVDKINQMHPDGQILIHGLSMGGGIALNMSATPMQNVKGLIVDAPNYNIELAFHNIAREVFRENADIIAEIALKRFNKQFKCNASDFDSVKIVSQSKYPILLSAGSNEHCEELFEQIKNANPMETNIVILPGCNHGNGMYKQTDMYQGAIKDFLAKNFD
;
A
#
# COMPACT_ATOMS: atom_id res chain seq x y z
N MET A 1 -9.70 28.20 -19.62
CA MET A 1 -10.78 27.23 -19.94
C MET A 1 -10.18 25.86 -20.31
N PHE A 2 -9.12 25.86 -21.09
CA PHE A 2 -8.44 24.63 -21.56
C PHE A 2 -7.77 23.83 -20.42
N GLU A 3 -7.12 24.49 -19.46
CA GLU A 3 -6.49 23.86 -18.27
C GLU A 3 -7.52 23.18 -17.38
N LYS A 4 -8.73 23.75 -17.22
CA LYS A 4 -9.82 23.12 -16.45
C LYS A 4 -10.29 21.81 -17.09
N LEU A 5 -10.34 21.75 -18.42
CA LEU A 5 -10.68 20.52 -19.14
C LEU A 5 -9.60 19.47 -18.96
N LYS A 6 -8.32 19.85 -19.18
CA LYS A 6 -7.17 18.96 -18.94
C LYS A 6 -7.14 18.44 -17.50
N ALA A 7 -7.32 19.30 -16.50
CA ALA A 7 -7.38 18.91 -15.10
C ALA A 7 -8.54 17.95 -14.79
N SER A 8 -9.70 18.12 -15.45
CA SER A 8 -10.83 17.20 -15.29
C SER A 8 -10.55 15.83 -15.90
N ILE A 9 -9.89 15.77 -17.05
CA ILE A 9 -9.44 14.52 -17.67
C ILE A 9 -8.40 13.84 -16.79
N PHE A 10 -7.38 14.58 -16.37
CA PHE A 10 -6.31 14.11 -15.48
C PHE A 10 -6.87 13.53 -14.17
N PHE A 11 -7.73 14.27 -13.48
CA PHE A 11 -8.39 13.83 -12.27
C PHE A 11 -9.12 12.48 -12.45
N ASN A 12 -9.90 12.35 -13.53
CA ASN A 12 -10.63 11.11 -13.78
C ASN A 12 -9.72 9.97 -14.23
N ALA A 13 -8.68 10.26 -15.02
CA ALA A 13 -7.68 9.25 -15.41
C ALA A 13 -6.91 8.73 -14.20
N LEU A 14 -6.59 9.62 -13.26
CA LEU A 14 -5.80 9.27 -12.07
C LEU A 14 -6.62 8.54 -11.01
N LEU A 15 -7.83 9.01 -10.69
CA LEU A 15 -8.56 8.57 -9.49
C LEU A 15 -9.73 7.64 -9.77
N LYS A 16 -10.28 7.65 -10.99
CA LYS A 16 -11.45 6.83 -11.30
C LYS A 16 -11.05 5.36 -11.32
N ARG A 17 -11.94 4.50 -10.81
CA ARG A 17 -11.80 3.05 -10.86
C ARG A 17 -11.24 2.55 -12.19
N HIS A 18 -10.14 1.82 -12.13
CA HIS A 18 -9.48 1.21 -13.28
C HIS A 18 -10.01 -0.20 -13.56
N ASN A 19 -10.10 -0.57 -14.85
CA ASN A 19 -10.38 -1.93 -15.24
C ASN A 19 -9.07 -2.72 -15.29
N ILE A 20 -8.70 -3.30 -14.16
CA ILE A 20 -7.42 -4.00 -13.97
C ILE A 20 -7.27 -5.20 -14.92
N LYS A 21 -8.37 -5.84 -15.35
CA LYS A 21 -8.32 -6.96 -16.31
C LYS A 21 -7.63 -6.61 -17.64
N LYS A 22 -7.63 -5.32 -18.05
CA LYS A 22 -6.94 -4.84 -19.26
C LYS A 22 -5.46 -4.51 -19.03
N ALA A 23 -5.01 -4.40 -17.79
CA ALA A 23 -3.63 -4.05 -17.46
C ALA A 23 -2.65 -5.23 -17.56
N TYR A 24 -3.13 -6.46 -17.73
CA TYR A 24 -2.29 -7.65 -17.92
C TYR A 24 -1.76 -7.74 -19.35
N LYS A 25 -0.90 -6.80 -19.74
CA LYS A 25 -0.08 -6.97 -20.93
C LYS A 25 1.09 -7.89 -20.59
N MET A 26 1.54 -8.66 -21.58
CA MET A 26 2.80 -9.38 -21.46
C MET A 26 3.91 -8.38 -21.15
N VAL A 27 4.67 -8.65 -20.09
CA VAL A 27 5.80 -7.83 -19.70
C VAL A 27 6.94 -8.14 -20.67
N PRO A 28 7.48 -7.15 -21.39
CA PRO A 28 8.56 -7.41 -22.35
C PRO A 28 9.87 -7.78 -21.64
N PRO A 29 10.78 -8.51 -22.31
CA PRO A 29 12.07 -8.93 -21.73
C PRO A 29 12.95 -7.76 -21.22
N THR A 30 12.71 -6.56 -21.71
CA THR A 30 13.42 -5.34 -21.29
C THR A 30 12.85 -4.72 -20.01
N ASP A 31 11.73 -5.21 -19.53
CA ASP A 31 11.10 -4.72 -18.30
C ASP A 31 11.80 -5.27 -17.06
N SER A 32 11.97 -4.45 -16.05
CA SER A 32 12.61 -4.83 -14.78
C SER A 32 11.88 -5.92 -14.00
N TRP A 33 10.62 -6.20 -14.34
CA TRP A 33 9.79 -7.24 -13.74
C TRP A 33 9.84 -8.58 -14.48
N TYR A 34 10.43 -8.63 -15.69
CA TYR A 34 10.37 -9.80 -16.56
C TYR A 34 10.79 -11.09 -15.84
N ASP A 35 11.93 -11.06 -15.16
CA ASP A 35 12.49 -12.25 -14.48
C ASP A 35 11.66 -12.69 -13.27
N THR A 36 10.77 -11.84 -12.77
CA THR A 36 9.94 -12.13 -11.58
C THR A 36 8.58 -12.73 -11.91
N ILE A 37 8.13 -12.62 -13.17
CA ILE A 37 6.77 -12.98 -13.60
C ILE A 37 6.43 -14.44 -13.30
N SER A 38 7.37 -15.37 -13.55
CA SER A 38 7.15 -16.80 -13.28
C SER A 38 6.89 -17.05 -11.78
N THR A 39 7.63 -16.36 -10.91
CA THR A 39 7.43 -16.44 -9.46
C THR A 39 6.09 -15.83 -9.06
N VAL A 40 5.72 -14.69 -9.61
CA VAL A 40 4.41 -14.05 -9.37
C VAL A 40 3.25 -14.99 -9.74
N HIS A 41 3.31 -15.61 -10.94
CA HIS A 41 2.25 -16.52 -11.40
C HIS A 41 2.18 -17.79 -10.57
N ARG A 42 3.33 -18.40 -10.24
CA ARG A 42 3.38 -19.60 -9.39
C ARG A 42 2.82 -19.31 -8.00
N SER A 43 3.23 -18.22 -7.36
CA SER A 43 2.75 -17.85 -6.04
C SER A 43 1.25 -17.53 -6.03
N LEU A 44 0.73 -16.88 -7.09
CA LEU A 44 -0.70 -16.65 -7.24
C LEU A 44 -1.48 -17.96 -7.35
N ALA A 45 -1.01 -18.88 -8.19
CA ALA A 45 -1.64 -20.18 -8.34
C ALA A 45 -1.62 -21.00 -7.05
N GLU A 46 -0.53 -20.89 -6.27
CA GLU A 46 -0.37 -21.58 -4.99
C GLU A 46 -1.31 -21.01 -3.93
N ILE A 47 -1.33 -19.68 -3.72
CA ILE A 47 -2.17 -19.08 -2.69
C ILE A 47 -3.67 -19.29 -2.96
N GLN A 48 -4.08 -19.30 -4.23
CA GLN A 48 -5.47 -19.52 -4.63
C GLN A 48 -5.99 -20.94 -4.34
N GLN A 49 -5.10 -21.91 -4.11
CA GLN A 49 -5.48 -23.26 -3.69
C GLN A 49 -5.70 -23.38 -2.18
N LEU A 50 -5.29 -22.38 -1.41
CA LEU A 50 -5.43 -22.41 0.04
C LEU A 50 -6.89 -22.14 0.46
N PRO A 51 -7.36 -22.76 1.55
CA PRO A 51 -8.64 -22.42 2.16
C PRO A 51 -8.68 -20.92 2.47
N HIS A 52 -9.74 -20.26 2.05
CA HIS A 52 -9.94 -18.84 2.27
C HIS A 52 -11.41 -18.48 2.38
N GLU A 53 -11.67 -17.30 2.94
CA GLU A 53 -13.00 -16.71 3.03
C GLU A 53 -13.00 -15.26 2.57
N THR A 54 -14.12 -14.80 2.06
CA THR A 54 -14.31 -13.39 1.71
C THR A 54 -14.91 -12.68 2.90
N LEU A 55 -14.20 -11.70 3.43
CA LEU A 55 -14.69 -10.79 4.46
C LEU A 55 -15.26 -9.52 3.81
N GLU A 56 -16.19 -8.87 4.51
CA GLU A 56 -16.78 -7.60 4.11
C GLU A 56 -16.79 -6.63 5.29
N ILE A 57 -16.49 -5.37 5.03
CA ILE A 57 -16.70 -4.23 5.93
C ILE A 57 -17.52 -3.16 5.21
N THR A 58 -18.11 -2.24 5.97
CA THR A 58 -18.76 -1.05 5.42
C THR A 58 -17.95 0.17 5.81
N SER A 59 -17.47 0.93 4.81
CA SER A 59 -16.73 2.17 5.03
C SER A 59 -17.59 3.26 5.68
N HIS A 60 -16.96 4.31 6.21
CA HIS A 60 -17.68 5.43 6.84
C HIS A 60 -18.62 6.17 5.86
N ASP A 61 -18.33 6.12 4.55
CA ASP A 61 -19.17 6.68 3.49
C ASP A 61 -20.11 5.64 2.84
N GLY A 62 -20.29 4.47 3.48
CA GLY A 62 -21.29 3.45 3.13
C GLY A 62 -20.89 2.48 2.02
N LEU A 63 -19.63 2.47 1.57
CA LEU A 63 -19.17 1.52 0.58
C LEU A 63 -18.97 0.13 1.20
N LYS A 64 -19.43 -0.92 0.52
CA LYS A 64 -19.08 -2.30 0.85
C LYS A 64 -17.71 -2.63 0.28
N LEU A 65 -16.76 -2.89 1.16
CA LEU A 65 -15.40 -3.24 0.84
C LEU A 65 -15.16 -4.72 1.16
N LYS A 66 -14.50 -5.42 0.26
CA LYS A 66 -14.22 -6.86 0.37
C LYS A 66 -12.74 -7.11 0.56
N GLY A 67 -12.43 -8.20 1.26
CA GLY A 67 -11.07 -8.70 1.42
C GLY A 67 -11.07 -10.22 1.42
N ILE A 68 -9.94 -10.82 1.08
CA ILE A 68 -9.73 -12.26 1.18
C ILE A 68 -8.92 -12.53 2.44
N TYR A 69 -9.42 -13.44 3.24
CA TYR A 69 -8.77 -13.90 4.45
C TYR A 69 -8.35 -15.36 4.31
N TYR A 70 -7.08 -15.63 4.52
CA TYR A 70 -6.49 -16.98 4.53
C TYR A 70 -6.12 -17.36 5.96
N PRO A 71 -6.94 -18.17 6.66
CA PRO A 71 -6.63 -18.64 8.01
C PRO A 71 -5.40 -19.54 8.02
N ASN A 72 -4.65 -19.51 9.12
CA ASN A 72 -3.48 -20.34 9.36
C ASN A 72 -3.41 -20.84 10.82
N ASN A 73 -4.58 -20.93 11.50
CA ASN A 73 -4.71 -21.36 12.90
C ASN A 73 -3.75 -20.62 13.86
N SER A 74 -3.64 -19.32 13.68
CA SER A 74 -2.68 -18.46 14.39
C SER A 74 -3.39 -17.28 15.05
N ASN A 75 -2.78 -16.73 16.10
CA ASN A 75 -3.16 -15.44 16.67
C ASN A 75 -2.45 -14.25 15.99
N LYS A 76 -1.55 -14.50 15.03
CA LYS A 76 -0.84 -13.47 14.27
C LYS A 76 -1.52 -13.27 12.91
N THR A 77 -1.80 -12.03 12.53
CA THR A 77 -2.38 -11.70 11.22
C THR A 77 -1.55 -10.63 10.52
N MET A 78 -1.17 -10.89 9.28
CA MET A 78 -0.60 -9.89 8.38
C MET A 78 -1.71 -9.33 7.48
N ILE A 79 -1.82 -7.99 7.43
CA ILE A 79 -2.72 -7.26 6.53
C ILE A 79 -1.88 -6.65 5.41
N TRP A 80 -2.13 -7.09 4.17
CA TRP A 80 -1.47 -6.55 2.98
C TRP A 80 -2.25 -5.38 2.39
N ILE A 81 -1.61 -4.23 2.22
CA ILE A 81 -2.18 -3.05 1.55
C ILE A 81 -1.54 -2.89 0.18
N HIS A 82 -2.31 -3.15 -0.87
CA HIS A 82 -1.80 -3.15 -2.24
C HIS A 82 -1.56 -1.75 -2.82
N GLY A 83 -0.74 -1.70 -3.88
CA GLY A 83 -0.39 -0.48 -4.59
C GLY A 83 -1.49 0.06 -5.50
N TYR A 84 -1.21 1.22 -6.12
CA TYR A 84 -2.06 1.91 -7.07
C TYR A 84 -2.38 1.03 -8.29
N THR A 85 -3.66 0.94 -8.65
CA THR A 85 -4.17 0.14 -9.79
C THR A 85 -3.69 -1.31 -9.83
N SER A 86 -3.27 -1.87 -8.70
CA SER A 86 -2.77 -3.22 -8.58
C SER A 86 -3.90 -4.25 -8.47
N HIS A 87 -3.55 -5.51 -8.74
CA HIS A 87 -4.39 -6.66 -8.42
C HIS A 87 -3.95 -7.21 -7.06
N ALA A 88 -4.76 -6.99 -6.03
CA ALA A 88 -4.41 -7.25 -4.65
C ALA A 88 -3.81 -8.64 -4.39
N GLU A 89 -4.49 -9.72 -4.85
CA GLU A 89 -4.00 -11.09 -4.66
C GLU A 89 -2.69 -11.37 -5.40
N ARG A 90 -2.57 -10.90 -6.65
CA ARG A 90 -1.36 -11.16 -7.44
C ARG A 90 -0.14 -10.46 -6.84
N GLU A 91 -0.30 -9.22 -6.39
CA GLU A 91 0.78 -8.45 -5.78
C GLU A 91 1.21 -9.07 -4.46
N SER A 92 0.23 -9.51 -3.65
CA SER A 92 0.48 -10.02 -2.31
C SER A 92 0.84 -11.50 -2.26
N ALA A 93 0.62 -12.30 -3.32
CA ALA A 93 0.72 -13.75 -3.25
C ALA A 93 2.08 -14.24 -2.74
N PHE A 94 3.17 -13.74 -3.30
CA PHE A 94 4.52 -14.15 -2.90
C PHE A 94 4.84 -13.78 -1.45
N PRO A 95 4.69 -12.52 -0.98
CA PRO A 95 4.91 -12.19 0.42
C PRO A 95 3.91 -12.89 1.35
N SER A 96 2.68 -13.13 0.94
CA SER A 96 1.69 -13.85 1.76
C SER A 96 2.10 -15.28 2.05
N LEU A 97 2.65 -16.01 1.07
CA LEU A 97 3.18 -17.36 1.28
C LEU A 97 4.33 -17.36 2.27
N PHE A 98 5.23 -16.36 2.19
CA PHE A 98 6.30 -16.19 3.16
C PHE A 98 5.76 -15.97 4.58
N TYR A 99 4.83 -15.03 4.78
CA TYR A 99 4.22 -14.80 6.10
C TYR A 99 3.46 -16.01 6.62
N ARG A 100 2.77 -16.75 5.76
CA ARG A 100 2.12 -18.01 6.15
C ARG A 100 3.12 -19.05 6.66
N SER A 101 4.29 -19.16 6.03
CA SER A 101 5.34 -20.08 6.49
C SER A 101 5.89 -19.68 7.88
N MET A 102 5.71 -18.43 8.29
CA MET A 102 6.03 -17.90 9.62
C MET A 102 4.84 -17.93 10.60
N GLY A 103 3.74 -18.59 10.24
CA GLY A 103 2.60 -18.79 11.11
C GLY A 103 1.57 -17.66 11.11
N PHE A 104 1.56 -16.75 10.13
CA PHE A 104 0.54 -15.69 10.05
C PHE A 104 -0.72 -16.14 9.31
N ASN A 105 -1.89 -15.74 9.81
CA ASN A 105 -3.07 -15.55 8.95
C ASN A 105 -2.81 -14.38 8.02
N ILE A 106 -3.46 -14.36 6.86
CA ILE A 106 -3.29 -13.30 5.87
C ILE A 106 -4.63 -12.66 5.56
N LEU A 107 -4.71 -11.33 5.64
CA LEU A 107 -5.81 -10.55 5.11
C LEU A 107 -5.32 -9.71 3.93
N ILE A 108 -6.00 -9.83 2.80
CA ILE A 108 -5.76 -9.05 1.59
C ILE A 108 -7.03 -8.24 1.29
N PRO A 109 -7.16 -7.00 1.82
CA PRO A 109 -8.23 -6.11 1.45
C PRO A 109 -8.13 -5.68 -0.02
N TYR A 110 -9.25 -5.63 -0.72
CA TYR A 110 -9.37 -4.83 -1.93
C TYR A 110 -9.74 -3.40 -1.52
N LEU A 111 -8.85 -2.47 -1.77
CA LEU A 111 -9.10 -1.06 -1.48
C LEU A 111 -10.32 -0.54 -2.23
N ARG A 112 -10.91 0.58 -1.79
CA ARG A 112 -12.01 1.22 -2.52
C ARG A 112 -11.66 1.40 -3.99
N ALA A 113 -12.64 1.29 -4.87
CA ALA A 113 -12.48 1.34 -6.32
C ALA A 113 -11.56 0.25 -6.93
N HIS A 114 -11.23 -0.82 -6.20
CA HIS A 114 -10.46 -1.96 -6.70
C HIS A 114 -11.24 -3.28 -6.58
N GLY A 115 -10.97 -4.20 -7.50
CA GLY A 115 -11.52 -5.55 -7.49
C GLY A 115 -13.02 -5.62 -7.20
N PRO A 116 -13.47 -6.46 -6.24
CA PRO A 116 -14.88 -6.59 -5.87
C PRO A 116 -15.36 -5.51 -4.89
N SER A 117 -14.48 -4.66 -4.33
CA SER A 117 -14.87 -3.56 -3.45
C SER A 117 -15.62 -2.48 -4.22
N GLN A 118 -16.58 -1.83 -3.57
CA GLN A 118 -17.31 -0.71 -4.14
C GLN A 118 -16.43 0.55 -4.22
N GLY A 119 -16.97 1.60 -4.81
CA GLY A 119 -16.30 2.89 -5.00
C GLY A 119 -16.10 3.22 -6.47
N ARG A 120 -16.24 4.50 -6.77
CA ARG A 120 -16.00 5.07 -8.11
C ARG A 120 -14.59 5.63 -8.23
N TYR A 121 -14.03 6.10 -7.12
CA TYR A 121 -12.74 6.76 -7.05
C TYR A 121 -11.90 6.16 -5.93
N LEU A 122 -10.61 6.08 -6.16
CA LEU A 122 -9.58 5.93 -5.15
C LEU A 122 -9.08 7.32 -4.74
N THR A 123 -8.42 7.44 -3.58
CA THR A 123 -8.03 8.74 -3.03
C THR A 123 -6.56 8.81 -2.57
N PHE A 124 -5.70 7.94 -3.12
CA PHE A 124 -4.26 7.89 -2.80
C PHE A 124 -3.94 7.80 -1.30
N GLY A 125 -4.83 7.20 -0.53
CA GLY A 125 -4.66 7.01 0.90
C GLY A 125 -5.52 7.93 1.77
N ALA A 126 -6.14 8.99 1.23
CA ALA A 126 -6.93 9.91 2.06
C ALA A 126 -8.12 9.21 2.75
N LEU A 127 -8.95 8.50 2.01
CA LEU A 127 -10.07 7.74 2.58
C LEU A 127 -9.71 6.28 2.84
N GLU A 128 -8.78 5.71 2.07
CA GLU A 128 -8.30 4.35 2.28
C GLU A 128 -7.68 4.15 3.67
N THR A 129 -7.03 5.16 4.24
CA THR A 129 -6.50 5.10 5.61
C THR A 129 -7.59 4.77 6.62
N PHE A 130 -8.76 5.39 6.52
CA PHE A 130 -9.90 5.10 7.40
C PHE A 130 -10.52 3.73 7.11
N ASP A 131 -10.58 3.32 5.83
CA ASP A 131 -11.05 1.98 5.47
C ASP A 131 -10.15 0.90 6.09
N MET A 132 -8.84 1.12 6.08
CA MET A 132 -7.89 0.16 6.63
C MET A 132 -7.97 0.05 8.16
N GLN A 133 -8.31 1.13 8.88
CA GLN A 133 -8.60 1.07 10.32
C GLN A 133 -9.77 0.13 10.60
N LEU A 134 -10.84 0.18 9.79
CA LEU A 134 -11.98 -0.74 9.91
C LEU A 134 -11.59 -2.21 9.63
N TRP A 135 -10.62 -2.46 8.76
CA TRP A 135 -10.07 -3.79 8.55
C TRP A 135 -9.28 -4.29 9.76
N VAL A 136 -8.50 -3.41 10.42
CA VAL A 136 -7.84 -3.72 11.70
C VAL A 136 -8.88 -4.07 12.76
N ASP A 137 -9.95 -3.29 12.88
CA ASP A 137 -11.05 -3.56 13.82
C ASP A 137 -11.74 -4.90 13.51
N LYS A 138 -11.91 -5.23 12.23
CA LYS A 138 -12.48 -6.52 11.81
C LYS A 138 -11.61 -7.70 12.25
N ILE A 139 -10.28 -7.59 12.12
CA ILE A 139 -9.36 -8.62 12.60
C ILE A 139 -9.37 -8.70 14.13
N ASN A 140 -9.43 -7.58 14.83
CA ASN A 140 -9.55 -7.56 16.29
C ASN A 140 -10.84 -8.23 16.79
N GLN A 141 -11.96 -8.10 16.06
CA GLN A 141 -13.19 -8.83 16.37
C GLN A 141 -13.04 -10.34 16.19
N MET A 142 -12.27 -10.79 15.20
CA MET A 142 -12.02 -12.20 14.93
C MET A 142 -10.97 -12.80 15.89
N HIS A 143 -9.98 -12.02 16.27
CA HIS A 143 -8.83 -12.39 17.10
C HIS A 143 -8.57 -11.34 18.18
N PRO A 144 -9.37 -11.26 19.27
CA PRO A 144 -9.27 -10.17 20.26
C PRO A 144 -7.90 -10.08 20.95
N ASP A 145 -7.25 -11.23 21.15
CA ASP A 145 -5.92 -11.33 21.78
C ASP A 145 -4.81 -11.57 20.74
N GLY A 146 -5.09 -11.23 19.47
CA GLY A 146 -4.16 -11.43 18.37
C GLY A 146 -3.07 -10.37 18.28
N GLN A 147 -2.16 -10.54 17.31
CA GLN A 147 -1.15 -9.56 16.93
C GLN A 147 -1.28 -9.25 15.44
N ILE A 148 -1.21 -7.99 15.08
CA ILE A 148 -1.41 -7.53 13.70
C ILE A 148 -0.15 -6.87 13.18
N LEU A 149 0.31 -7.33 12.01
CA LEU A 149 1.32 -6.69 11.18
C LEU A 149 0.60 -6.02 10.00
N ILE A 150 0.92 -4.77 9.73
CA ILE A 150 0.48 -4.09 8.51
C ILE A 150 1.65 -4.02 7.53
N HIS A 151 1.42 -4.44 6.29
CA HIS A 151 2.43 -4.39 5.24
C HIS A 151 1.84 -3.71 4.00
N GLY A 152 2.42 -2.59 3.59
CA GLY A 152 1.94 -1.81 2.46
C GLY A 152 3.01 -1.59 1.39
N LEU A 153 2.61 -1.73 0.12
CA LEU A 153 3.47 -1.46 -1.03
C LEU A 153 3.01 -0.21 -1.77
N SER A 154 3.93 0.70 -2.12
CA SER A 154 3.67 1.87 -2.96
C SER A 154 2.58 2.78 -2.35
N MET A 155 1.43 2.94 -3.01
CA MET A 155 0.27 3.62 -2.43
C MET A 155 -0.16 2.96 -1.11
N GLY A 156 -0.11 1.63 -1.02
CA GLY A 156 -0.38 0.90 0.22
C GLY A 156 0.63 1.21 1.32
N GLY A 157 1.89 1.44 0.97
CA GLY A 157 2.92 1.91 1.89
C GLY A 157 2.62 3.30 2.46
N GLY A 158 2.18 4.24 1.61
CA GLY A 158 1.72 5.56 2.05
C GLY A 158 0.50 5.49 2.97
N ILE A 159 -0.45 4.60 2.67
CA ILE A 159 -1.60 4.33 3.55
C ILE A 159 -1.13 3.83 4.91
N ALA A 160 -0.21 2.86 4.96
CA ALA A 160 0.34 2.32 6.20
C ALA A 160 1.03 3.42 7.03
N LEU A 161 1.82 4.29 6.40
CA LEU A 161 2.44 5.44 7.07
C LEU A 161 1.38 6.41 7.62
N ASN A 162 0.33 6.69 6.87
CA ASN A 162 -0.76 7.58 7.31
C ASN A 162 -1.55 6.97 8.48
N MET A 163 -1.65 5.65 8.59
CA MET A 163 -2.26 4.97 9.74
C MET A 163 -1.40 5.07 11.02
N SER A 164 -0.10 5.31 10.90
CA SER A 164 0.86 5.19 12.01
C SER A 164 0.57 6.10 13.20
N ALA A 165 -0.03 7.27 12.99
CA ALA A 165 -0.38 8.22 14.06
C ALA A 165 -1.65 7.82 14.85
N THR A 166 -2.46 6.90 14.32
CA THR A 166 -3.68 6.45 14.97
C THR A 166 -3.39 5.23 15.86
N PRO A 167 -3.74 5.27 17.16
CA PRO A 167 -3.67 4.08 18.00
C PRO A 167 -4.62 2.98 17.46
N MET A 168 -4.09 1.81 17.16
CA MET A 168 -4.84 0.64 16.67
C MET A 168 -4.55 -0.55 17.58
N GLN A 169 -5.61 -1.15 18.11
CA GLN A 169 -5.48 -2.30 19.00
C GLN A 169 -4.73 -3.44 18.30
N ASN A 170 -3.83 -4.09 19.04
CA ASN A 170 -3.07 -5.27 18.62
C ASN A 170 -2.10 -5.08 17.44
N VAL A 171 -2.02 -3.90 16.82
CA VAL A 171 -1.00 -3.61 15.81
C VAL A 171 0.37 -3.50 16.49
N LYS A 172 1.34 -4.27 16.01
CA LYS A 172 2.68 -4.38 16.58
C LYS A 172 3.74 -3.67 15.75
N GLY A 173 3.49 -3.42 14.48
CA GLY A 173 4.43 -2.74 13.61
C GLY A 173 3.95 -2.61 12.18
N LEU A 174 4.67 -1.80 11.41
CA LEU A 174 4.38 -1.52 10.01
C LEU A 174 5.59 -1.90 9.16
N ILE A 175 5.33 -2.54 8.02
CA ILE A 175 6.32 -2.73 6.96
C ILE A 175 5.87 -1.94 5.75
N VAL A 176 6.76 -1.15 5.18
CA VAL A 176 6.43 -0.14 4.19
C VAL A 176 7.42 -0.22 3.03
N ASP A 177 6.95 -0.69 1.90
CA ASP A 177 7.74 -0.83 0.69
C ASP A 177 7.48 0.34 -0.27
N ALA A 178 8.55 1.03 -0.68
CA ALA A 178 8.53 2.05 -1.75
C ALA A 178 7.33 3.01 -1.65
N PRO A 179 7.09 3.70 -0.54
CA PRO A 179 5.83 4.39 -0.28
C PRO A 179 5.61 5.61 -1.17
N ASN A 180 4.36 5.78 -1.63
CA ASN A 180 3.88 7.09 -2.04
C ASN A 180 3.49 7.88 -0.79
N TYR A 181 4.30 8.83 -0.39
CA TYR A 181 4.26 9.46 0.94
C TYR A 181 3.58 10.82 1.00
N ASN A 182 3.15 11.38 -0.13
CA ASN A 182 2.53 12.71 -0.17
C ASN A 182 1.59 12.82 -1.37
N ILE A 183 0.31 13.08 -1.11
CA ILE A 183 -0.72 13.14 -2.16
C ILE A 183 -0.52 14.33 -3.09
N GLU A 184 -0.21 15.51 -2.57
CA GLU A 184 0.00 16.71 -3.40
C GLU A 184 1.18 16.50 -4.35
N LEU A 185 2.30 16.00 -3.80
CA LEU A 185 3.48 15.71 -4.59
C LEU A 185 3.22 14.66 -5.68
N ALA A 186 2.42 13.63 -5.38
CA ALA A 186 2.02 12.63 -6.37
C ALA A 186 1.25 13.26 -7.53
N PHE A 187 0.31 14.17 -7.25
CA PHE A 187 -0.43 14.87 -8.30
C PHE A 187 0.48 15.71 -9.18
N HIS A 188 1.41 16.48 -8.58
CA HIS A 188 2.35 17.29 -9.33
C HIS A 188 3.31 16.45 -10.18
N ASN A 189 3.90 15.40 -9.62
CA ASN A 189 4.83 14.53 -10.33
C ASN A 189 4.16 13.83 -11.50
N ILE A 190 3.00 13.22 -11.31
CA ILE A 190 2.25 12.55 -12.39
C ILE A 190 1.79 13.57 -13.45
N ALA A 191 1.37 14.77 -13.04
CA ALA A 191 1.02 15.82 -14.00
C ALA A 191 2.21 16.25 -14.85
N ARG A 192 3.40 16.37 -14.28
CA ARG A 192 4.65 16.71 -15.01
C ARG A 192 5.06 15.61 -15.98
N GLU A 193 4.83 14.35 -15.66
CA GLU A 193 5.04 13.22 -16.58
C GLU A 193 4.08 13.23 -17.77
N VAL A 194 2.81 13.62 -17.53
CA VAL A 194 1.74 13.58 -18.56
C VAL A 194 1.70 14.86 -19.41
N PHE A 195 1.97 16.01 -18.81
CA PHE A 195 1.85 17.32 -19.45
C PHE A 195 3.19 18.03 -19.51
N ARG A 196 3.59 18.47 -20.70
CA ARG A 196 4.82 19.26 -20.90
C ARG A 196 4.68 20.69 -20.40
N GLU A 197 3.50 21.29 -20.61
CA GLU A 197 3.21 22.68 -20.27
C GLU A 197 2.06 22.76 -19.29
N ASN A 198 2.12 23.73 -18.37
CA ASN A 198 1.09 24.01 -17.36
C ASN A 198 0.78 22.83 -16.42
N ALA A 199 1.73 21.88 -16.26
CA ALA A 199 1.54 20.67 -15.43
C ALA A 199 1.12 21.03 -14.00
N ASP A 200 1.83 21.97 -13.35
CA ASP A 200 1.53 22.37 -11.98
C ASP A 200 0.18 23.08 -11.86
N ILE A 201 -0.21 23.89 -12.84
CA ILE A 201 -1.54 24.52 -12.88
C ILE A 201 -2.64 23.45 -13.00
N ILE A 202 -2.42 22.44 -13.82
CA ILE A 202 -3.35 21.31 -14.00
C ILE A 202 -3.46 20.51 -12.70
N ALA A 203 -2.33 20.23 -12.03
CA ALA A 203 -2.30 19.54 -10.73
C ALA A 203 -3.07 20.32 -9.68
N GLU A 204 -2.83 21.63 -9.55
CA GLU A 204 -3.53 22.51 -8.61
C GLU A 204 -5.05 22.55 -8.81
N ILE A 205 -5.51 22.61 -10.07
CA ILE A 205 -6.94 22.58 -10.36
C ILE A 205 -7.53 21.20 -10.00
N ALA A 206 -6.80 20.12 -10.25
CA ALA A 206 -7.21 18.77 -9.90
C ALA A 206 -7.24 18.56 -8.39
N LEU A 207 -6.24 19.06 -7.64
CA LEU A 207 -6.19 19.04 -6.17
C LEU A 207 -7.34 19.84 -5.53
N LYS A 208 -7.65 21.02 -6.03
CA LYS A 208 -8.84 21.79 -5.57
C LYS A 208 -10.14 21.00 -5.76
N ARG A 209 -10.25 20.26 -6.87
CA ARG A 209 -11.39 19.36 -7.07
C ARG A 209 -11.35 18.18 -6.11
N PHE A 210 -10.19 17.60 -5.87
CA PHE A 210 -9.97 16.50 -4.92
C PHE A 210 -10.47 16.91 -3.53
N ASN A 211 -9.96 18.02 -2.99
CA ASN A 211 -10.30 18.52 -1.67
C ASN A 211 -11.82 18.77 -1.54
N LYS A 212 -12.43 19.38 -2.55
CA LYS A 212 -13.87 19.65 -2.56
C LYS A 212 -14.70 18.36 -2.65
N GLN A 213 -14.30 17.41 -3.52
CA GLN A 213 -15.09 16.20 -3.80
C GLN A 213 -15.03 15.21 -2.64
N PHE A 214 -13.87 15.05 -2.02
CA PHE A 214 -13.64 14.10 -0.93
C PHE A 214 -13.72 14.73 0.47
N LYS A 215 -13.96 16.05 0.55
CA LYS A 215 -14.08 16.81 1.80
C LYS A 215 -12.88 16.63 2.73
N CYS A 216 -11.68 16.58 2.18
CA CYS A 216 -10.41 16.51 2.88
C CYS A 216 -9.37 17.37 2.15
N ASN A 217 -8.28 17.72 2.82
CA ASN A 217 -7.17 18.41 2.18
C ASN A 217 -6.08 17.39 1.82
N ALA A 218 -5.64 17.38 0.56
CA ALA A 218 -4.55 16.51 0.13
C ALA A 218 -3.26 16.76 0.93
N SER A 219 -3.02 18.01 1.34
CA SER A 219 -1.87 18.44 2.17
C SER A 219 -1.83 17.82 3.58
N ASP A 220 -2.97 17.33 4.08
CA ASP A 220 -3.03 16.65 5.39
C ASP A 220 -2.40 15.26 5.33
N PHE A 221 -2.19 14.71 4.12
CA PHE A 221 -1.63 13.38 3.89
C PHE A 221 -0.17 13.47 3.43
N ASP A 222 0.65 14.05 4.27
CA ASP A 222 2.11 14.08 4.19
C ASP A 222 2.65 13.09 5.23
N SER A 223 3.11 11.94 4.76
CA SER A 223 3.51 10.84 5.66
C SER A 223 4.69 11.19 6.55
N VAL A 224 5.60 12.07 6.12
CA VAL A 224 6.73 12.53 6.97
C VAL A 224 6.20 13.30 8.18
N LYS A 225 5.20 14.17 7.97
CA LYS A 225 4.57 14.90 9.07
C LYS A 225 3.75 13.97 9.98
N ILE A 226 2.98 13.06 9.39
CA ILE A 226 2.12 12.14 10.13
C ILE A 226 2.95 11.22 11.01
N VAL A 227 4.05 10.70 10.49
CA VAL A 227 4.93 9.74 11.18
C VAL A 227 5.57 10.32 12.44
N SER A 228 5.66 11.65 12.57
CA SER A 228 6.12 12.31 13.82
C SER A 228 5.24 12.01 15.04
N GLN A 229 4.02 11.52 14.81
CA GLN A 229 3.08 11.09 15.82
C GLN A 229 2.88 9.57 15.85
N SER A 230 3.72 8.83 15.16
CA SER A 230 3.62 7.37 15.04
C SER A 230 3.60 6.68 16.41
N LYS A 231 2.82 5.61 16.49
CA LYS A 231 2.72 4.72 17.66
C LYS A 231 3.40 3.37 17.44
N TYR A 232 4.05 3.19 16.27
CA TYR A 232 4.52 1.89 15.83
C TYR A 232 5.97 1.93 15.34
N PRO A 233 6.74 0.85 15.59
CA PRO A 233 7.99 0.63 14.88
C PRO A 233 7.69 0.40 13.38
N ILE A 234 8.63 0.85 12.53
CA ILE A 234 8.50 0.80 11.08
C ILE A 234 9.73 0.14 10.46
N LEU A 235 9.51 -0.79 9.52
CA LEU A 235 10.53 -1.24 8.58
C LEU A 235 10.24 -0.58 7.23
N LEU A 236 11.16 0.25 6.75
CA LEU A 236 11.11 0.86 5.41
C LEU A 236 11.95 0.04 4.44
N SER A 237 11.44 -0.26 3.26
CA SER A 237 12.22 -0.85 2.19
C SER A 237 11.97 -0.20 0.84
N ALA A 238 12.99 -0.17 -0.02
CA ALA A 238 12.88 0.25 -1.42
C ALA A 238 14.02 -0.36 -2.25
N GLY A 239 13.83 -0.42 -3.56
CA GLY A 239 14.92 -0.70 -4.49
C GLY A 239 15.91 0.46 -4.57
N SER A 240 17.21 0.18 -4.70
CA SER A 240 18.23 1.24 -4.79
C SER A 240 18.06 2.18 -6.00
N ASN A 241 17.36 1.72 -7.04
CA ASN A 241 17.08 2.55 -8.22
C ASN A 241 15.92 3.53 -8.03
N GLU A 242 15.28 3.54 -6.85
CA GLU A 242 14.19 4.47 -6.50
C GLU A 242 14.69 5.76 -5.84
N HIS A 243 15.95 5.74 -5.37
CA HIS A 243 16.59 6.88 -4.71
C HIS A 243 15.77 7.45 -3.54
N CYS A 244 15.27 6.56 -2.67
CA CYS A 244 14.43 6.91 -1.53
C CYS A 244 15.21 7.18 -0.23
N GLU A 245 16.52 7.13 -0.24
CA GLU A 245 17.38 7.18 0.96
C GLU A 245 17.14 8.44 1.79
N GLU A 246 17.08 9.61 1.14
CA GLU A 246 16.84 10.89 1.82
C GLU A 246 15.45 10.93 2.48
N LEU A 247 14.41 10.45 1.77
CA LEU A 247 13.07 10.35 2.31
C LEU A 247 13.02 9.41 3.51
N PHE A 248 13.70 8.26 3.42
CA PHE A 248 13.69 7.27 4.49
C PHE A 248 14.39 7.79 5.74
N GLU A 249 15.48 8.53 5.60
CA GLU A 249 16.12 9.21 6.74
C GLU A 249 15.22 10.30 7.33
N GLN A 250 14.47 11.05 6.52
CA GLN A 250 13.48 12.01 7.03
C GLN A 250 12.38 11.30 7.84
N ILE A 251 11.82 10.19 7.35
CA ILE A 251 10.82 9.41 8.06
C ILE A 251 11.39 8.84 9.36
N LYS A 252 12.59 8.26 9.31
CA LYS A 252 13.28 7.68 10.47
C LYS A 252 13.53 8.73 11.56
N ASN A 253 13.99 9.92 11.17
CA ASN A 253 14.26 11.01 12.11
C ASN A 253 12.97 11.62 12.69
N ALA A 254 11.88 11.56 11.96
CA ALA A 254 10.57 12.04 12.42
C ALA A 254 9.86 11.04 13.34
N ASN A 255 10.04 9.73 13.14
CA ASN A 255 9.35 8.69 13.90
C ASN A 255 9.87 8.63 15.34
N PRO A 256 9.04 8.82 16.38
CA PRO A 256 9.45 8.64 17.77
C PRO A 256 9.70 7.18 18.16
N MET A 257 9.24 6.23 17.32
CA MET A 257 9.46 4.80 17.47
C MET A 257 10.64 4.33 16.63
N GLU A 258 11.10 3.09 16.84
CA GLU A 258 12.20 2.55 16.05
C GLU A 258 11.83 2.48 14.55
N THR A 259 12.73 2.93 13.69
CA THR A 259 12.62 2.78 12.23
C THR A 259 13.87 2.10 11.68
N ASN A 260 13.67 0.95 11.06
CA ASN A 260 14.71 0.23 10.33
C ASN A 260 14.58 0.53 8.84
N ILE A 261 15.71 0.62 8.13
CA ILE A 261 15.77 0.89 6.70
C ILE A 261 16.52 -0.25 6.01
N VAL A 262 15.96 -0.72 4.90
CA VAL A 262 16.61 -1.68 4.00
C VAL A 262 16.52 -1.19 2.55
N ILE A 263 17.68 -0.94 1.94
CA ILE A 263 17.77 -0.62 0.51
C ILE A 263 18.22 -1.86 -0.24
N LEU A 264 17.43 -2.29 -1.22
CA LEU A 264 17.60 -3.53 -1.96
C LEU A 264 18.40 -3.28 -3.24
N PRO A 265 19.67 -3.75 -3.31
CA PRO A 265 20.58 -3.39 -4.40
C PRO A 265 20.06 -3.83 -5.79
N GLY A 266 20.16 -2.92 -6.78
CA GLY A 266 19.79 -3.19 -8.18
C GLY A 266 18.29 -3.39 -8.43
N CYS A 267 17.45 -3.13 -7.42
CA CYS A 267 16.01 -3.27 -7.54
C CYS A 267 15.33 -1.96 -7.93
N ASN A 268 14.19 -2.11 -8.61
CA ASN A 268 13.27 -1.04 -8.98
C ASN A 268 12.00 -1.14 -8.12
N HIS A 269 11.06 -0.23 -8.37
CA HIS A 269 9.81 -0.10 -7.63
C HIS A 269 9.07 -1.44 -7.47
N GLY A 270 8.92 -1.88 -6.23
CA GLY A 270 8.14 -3.04 -5.80
C GLY A 270 8.71 -4.41 -6.17
N ASN A 271 9.84 -4.51 -6.90
CA ASN A 271 10.40 -5.82 -7.30
C ASN A 271 11.49 -6.36 -6.37
N GLY A 272 11.83 -5.61 -5.32
CA GLY A 272 12.88 -5.98 -4.38
C GLY A 272 12.64 -7.28 -3.65
N MET A 273 11.40 -7.55 -3.25
CA MET A 273 11.01 -8.80 -2.59
C MET A 273 11.27 -10.05 -3.43
N TYR A 274 11.30 -9.92 -4.75
CA TYR A 274 11.55 -11.02 -5.69
C TYR A 274 13.03 -11.17 -6.07
N LYS A 275 13.74 -10.04 -6.20
CA LYS A 275 15.13 -10.02 -6.70
C LYS A 275 16.16 -10.14 -5.58
N GLN A 276 15.86 -9.61 -4.40
CA GLN A 276 16.70 -9.65 -3.21
C GLN A 276 15.98 -10.38 -2.07
N THR A 277 15.38 -11.53 -2.39
CA THR A 277 14.48 -12.29 -1.50
C THR A 277 15.10 -12.54 -0.13
N ASP A 278 16.34 -13.03 -0.07
CA ASP A 278 16.99 -13.39 1.20
C ASP A 278 17.24 -12.16 2.08
N MET A 279 17.74 -11.09 1.50
CA MET A 279 17.97 -9.83 2.20
C MET A 279 16.67 -9.22 2.71
N TYR A 280 15.64 -9.20 1.85
CA TYR A 280 14.32 -8.67 2.19
C TYR A 280 13.64 -9.49 3.29
N GLN A 281 13.59 -10.81 3.15
CA GLN A 281 13.01 -11.70 4.15
C GLN A 281 13.82 -11.74 5.45
N GLY A 282 15.14 -11.59 5.37
CA GLY A 282 16.00 -11.43 6.54
C GLY A 282 15.62 -10.20 7.36
N ALA A 283 15.51 -9.04 6.71
CA ALA A 283 15.11 -7.79 7.38
C ALA A 283 13.72 -7.88 8.03
N ILE A 284 12.76 -8.56 7.36
CA ILE A 284 11.43 -8.81 7.93
C ILE A 284 11.52 -9.71 9.16
N LYS A 285 12.29 -10.81 9.11
CA LYS A 285 12.47 -11.71 10.26
C LYS A 285 13.06 -10.99 11.45
N ASP A 286 14.08 -10.16 11.24
CA ASP A 286 14.72 -9.36 12.29
C ASP A 286 13.72 -8.35 12.90
N PHE A 287 12.93 -7.70 12.07
CA PHE A 287 11.88 -6.79 12.53
C PHE A 287 10.81 -7.52 13.36
N LEU A 288 10.37 -8.69 12.89
CA LEU A 288 9.37 -9.49 13.60
C LEU A 288 9.91 -10.04 14.92
N ALA A 289 11.16 -10.49 14.97
CA ALA A 289 11.78 -10.99 16.19
C ALA A 289 11.87 -9.94 17.31
N LYS A 290 11.88 -8.66 16.97
CA LYS A 290 11.89 -7.56 17.95
C LYS A 290 10.50 -7.15 18.43
N ASN A 291 9.47 -7.30 17.59
CA ASN A 291 8.18 -6.65 17.79
C ASN A 291 7.01 -7.62 17.95
N PHE A 292 7.21 -8.91 17.66
CA PHE A 292 6.19 -9.96 17.75
C PHE A 292 6.67 -11.10 18.65
N ASP A 293 5.87 -11.44 19.65
CA ASP A 293 6.13 -12.57 20.57
C ASP A 293 5.85 -13.93 19.92
#